data_9717cbe0d70c6f1f3539c862eb73c399
#
_entry.id   9717cbe0d70c6f1f3539c862eb73c399
#
_cell.length_a   1.000
_cell.length_b   1.000
_cell.length_c   1.000
_cell.angle_alpha   90.00
_cell.angle_beta   90.00
_cell.angle_gamma   90.00
#
_symmetry.space_group_name_H-M   'P 1'
#
loop_
_entity.id
_entity.type
_entity.pdbx_description
1 polymer ?
#
loop_
_entity_poly.entity_id
_entity_poly.type
_entity_poly.pdbx_seq_one_letter_code
_entity_poly.pdbx_strand_id
1 'polypeptide(L)'
;MRVIVVGMGIQGNKRKKYLGKDFTYSVDKFKKANFKSIYEVPLNKFDAAIVCVPDKEKIKILDYCIVNHKHVLIEKPLITNNTKIFSKFEKIAKKKNLICYTAYNHRFEPNIIKMKELIQSKKLGKLYKCRIFYGNGTSLLVKK
;
A
#
# COMPACT_ATOMS: atom_id res chain seq x y z
N MET A 1 2.83 12.25 12.74
CA MET A 1 1.73 12.17 11.72
C MET A 1 0.59 11.37 12.32
N ARG A 2 -0.66 11.73 12.08
CA ARG A 2 -1.81 10.96 12.58
C ARG A 2 -2.21 9.93 11.53
N VAL A 3 -2.04 8.65 11.85
CA VAL A 3 -2.22 7.57 10.88
C VAL A 3 -3.32 6.62 11.34
N ILE A 4 -4.26 6.34 10.45
CA ILE A 4 -5.28 5.31 10.66
C ILE A 4 -4.92 4.02 9.92
N VAL A 5 -5.39 2.88 10.45
CA VAL A 5 -5.27 1.58 9.79
C VAL A 5 -6.65 1.08 9.40
N VAL A 6 -6.84 0.85 8.12
CA VAL A 6 -8.10 0.37 7.53
C VAL A 6 -7.96 -1.10 7.15
N GLY A 7 -8.74 -1.97 7.79
CA GLY A 7 -8.64 -3.42 7.71
C GLY A 7 -7.75 -4.01 8.81
N MET A 8 -8.36 -4.57 9.85
CA MET A 8 -7.69 -5.13 11.04
C MET A 8 -7.46 -6.65 10.93
N GLY A 9 -7.10 -7.11 9.73
CA GLY A 9 -6.58 -8.44 9.48
C GLY A 9 -5.14 -8.62 10.00
N ILE A 10 -4.47 -9.70 9.58
CA ILE A 10 -3.08 -9.98 9.95
C ILE A 10 -2.16 -8.79 9.60
N GLN A 11 -2.26 -8.27 8.38
CA GLN A 11 -1.43 -7.16 7.95
C GLN A 11 -1.76 -5.85 8.67
N GLY A 12 -3.04 -5.54 8.86
CA GLY A 12 -3.44 -4.34 9.60
C GLY A 12 -2.90 -4.33 11.02
N ASN A 13 -2.97 -5.46 11.73
CA ASN A 13 -2.40 -5.57 13.07
C ASN A 13 -0.87 -5.41 13.08
N LYS A 14 -0.16 -5.96 12.07
CA LYS A 14 1.28 -5.72 11.91
C LYS A 14 1.57 -4.23 11.68
N ARG A 15 0.85 -3.58 10.76
CA ARG A 15 1.03 -2.14 10.48
C ARG A 15 0.77 -1.27 11.71
N LYS A 16 -0.32 -1.55 12.44
CA LYS A 16 -0.63 -0.87 13.69
C LYS A 16 0.54 -0.94 14.68
N LYS A 17 1.13 -2.15 14.85
CA LYS A 17 2.27 -2.34 15.76
C LYS A 17 3.47 -1.46 15.37
N TYR A 18 3.78 -1.35 14.08
CA TYR A 18 4.91 -0.54 13.60
C TYR A 18 4.67 0.97 13.64
N LEU A 19 3.44 1.43 13.65
CA LEU A 19 3.12 2.86 13.73
C LEU A 19 3.44 3.47 15.09
N GLY A 20 3.41 2.69 16.17
CA GLY A 20 3.65 3.19 17.52
C GLY A 20 2.80 4.42 17.86
N LYS A 21 3.45 5.54 18.19
CA LYS A 21 2.80 6.82 18.56
C LYS A 21 2.04 7.51 17.42
N ASP A 22 2.34 7.20 16.18
CA ASP A 22 1.64 7.77 15.02
C ASP A 22 0.27 7.13 14.77
N PHE A 23 0.00 5.96 15.36
CA PHE A 23 -1.30 5.31 15.25
C PHE A 23 -2.38 6.09 15.98
N THR A 24 -3.51 6.36 15.27
CA THR A 24 -4.64 7.11 15.85
C THR A 24 -5.88 6.23 15.99
N TYR A 25 -6.37 5.67 14.88
CA TYR A 25 -7.60 4.89 14.88
C TYR A 25 -7.48 3.66 13.99
N SER A 26 -8.23 2.62 14.35
CA SER A 26 -8.48 1.44 13.54
C SER A 26 -9.85 1.50 12.90
N VAL A 27 -9.94 0.99 11.67
CA VAL A 27 -11.19 0.88 10.91
C VAL A 27 -11.35 -0.56 10.43
N ASP A 28 -12.47 -1.21 10.74
CA ASP A 28 -12.77 -2.55 10.23
C ASP A 28 -14.26 -2.83 10.30
N LYS A 29 -14.85 -3.29 9.19
CA LYS A 29 -16.28 -3.56 9.09
C LYS A 29 -16.73 -4.70 10.02
N PHE A 30 -15.91 -5.71 10.18
CA PHE A 30 -16.27 -6.96 10.85
C PHE A 30 -15.60 -7.12 12.22
N LYS A 31 -14.35 -6.68 12.35
CA LYS A 31 -13.55 -6.85 13.58
C LYS A 31 -13.78 -5.69 14.55
N LYS A 32 -13.31 -5.88 15.79
CA LYS A 32 -13.29 -4.82 16.79
C LYS A 32 -12.34 -3.71 16.34
N ALA A 33 -12.86 -2.51 16.15
CA ALA A 33 -12.16 -1.32 15.69
C ALA A 33 -12.85 -0.08 16.22
N ASN A 34 -12.20 1.08 16.11
CA ASN A 34 -12.76 2.37 16.53
C ASN A 34 -13.92 2.79 15.62
N PHE A 35 -13.82 2.50 14.31
CA PHE A 35 -14.85 2.82 13.32
C PHE A 35 -15.14 1.59 12.45
N LYS A 36 -16.32 1.52 11.88
CA LYS A 36 -16.72 0.44 10.95
C LYS A 36 -16.38 0.75 9.50
N SER A 37 -16.27 2.01 9.17
CA SER A 37 -15.95 2.49 7.82
C SER A 37 -14.99 3.68 7.88
N ILE A 38 -14.13 3.81 6.86
CA ILE A 38 -13.26 4.99 6.73
C ILE A 38 -14.06 6.28 6.56
N TYR A 39 -15.25 6.19 6.01
CA TYR A 39 -16.16 7.32 5.80
C TYR A 39 -16.72 7.91 7.11
N GLU A 40 -16.67 7.14 8.20
CA GLU A 40 -17.08 7.59 9.54
C GLU A 40 -15.96 8.33 10.29
N VAL A 41 -14.72 8.20 9.84
CA VAL A 41 -13.58 8.85 10.49
C VAL A 41 -13.55 10.33 10.14
N PRO A 42 -13.65 11.24 11.13
CA PRO A 42 -13.58 12.68 10.83
C PRO A 42 -12.28 13.04 10.12
N LEU A 43 -12.38 13.75 9.01
CA LEU A 43 -11.24 14.08 8.15
C LEU A 43 -10.13 14.87 8.86
N ASN A 44 -10.49 15.67 9.85
CA ASN A 44 -9.52 16.43 10.65
C ASN A 44 -8.79 15.58 11.70
N LYS A 45 -9.09 14.29 11.85
CA LYS A 45 -8.48 13.40 12.85
C LYS A 45 -7.37 12.51 12.30
N PHE A 46 -7.11 12.53 11.00
CA PHE A 46 -6.01 11.78 10.41
C PHE A 46 -5.39 12.50 9.22
N ASP A 47 -4.12 12.21 8.98
CA ASP A 47 -3.31 12.77 7.89
C ASP A 47 -3.02 11.71 6.82
N ALA A 48 -2.92 10.45 7.25
CA ALA A 48 -2.60 9.31 6.39
C ALA A 48 -3.41 8.06 6.75
N ALA A 49 -3.65 7.21 5.75
CA ALA A 49 -4.27 5.90 5.91
C ALA A 49 -3.36 4.76 5.44
N ILE A 50 -3.24 3.70 6.24
CA ILE A 50 -2.67 2.42 5.81
C ILE A 50 -3.83 1.46 5.52
N VAL A 51 -3.94 1.04 4.25
CA VAL A 51 -5.09 0.30 3.74
C VAL A 51 -4.74 -1.18 3.56
N CYS A 52 -5.34 -2.03 4.41
CA CYS A 52 -5.09 -3.47 4.50
C CYS A 52 -6.38 -4.28 4.26
N VAL A 53 -7.22 -3.83 3.35
CA VAL A 53 -8.51 -4.45 3.00
C VAL A 53 -8.38 -5.39 1.79
N PRO A 54 -9.40 -6.23 1.50
CA PRO A 54 -9.47 -7.02 0.28
C PRO A 54 -9.40 -6.14 -0.99
N ASP A 55 -8.90 -6.73 -2.10
CA ASP A 55 -8.56 -6.01 -3.33
C ASP A 55 -9.71 -5.19 -3.92
N LYS A 56 -10.92 -5.72 -3.88
CA LYS A 56 -12.14 -5.07 -4.41
C LYS A 56 -12.50 -3.74 -3.73
N GLU A 57 -12.04 -3.54 -2.49
CA GLU A 57 -12.33 -2.30 -1.75
C GLU A 57 -11.22 -1.24 -1.89
N LYS A 58 -10.03 -1.66 -2.31
CA LYS A 58 -8.82 -0.81 -2.31
C LYS A 58 -8.96 0.45 -3.14
N ILE A 59 -9.48 0.33 -4.37
CA ILE A 59 -9.59 1.47 -5.29
C ILE A 59 -10.55 2.53 -4.76
N LYS A 60 -11.67 2.14 -4.16
CA LYS A 60 -12.64 3.08 -3.58
C LYS A 60 -12.03 3.86 -2.41
N ILE A 61 -11.29 3.16 -1.55
CA ILE A 61 -10.64 3.78 -0.39
C ILE A 61 -9.48 4.69 -0.85
N LEU A 62 -8.73 4.26 -1.87
CA LEU A 62 -7.67 5.08 -2.46
C LEU A 62 -8.23 6.38 -3.04
N ASP A 63 -9.30 6.30 -3.83
CA ASP A 63 -9.98 7.49 -4.37
C ASP A 63 -10.45 8.42 -3.25
N TYR A 64 -11.11 7.87 -2.23
CA TYR A 64 -11.55 8.64 -1.06
C TYR A 64 -10.39 9.37 -0.37
N CYS A 65 -9.26 8.69 -0.14
CA CYS A 65 -8.09 9.30 0.48
C CYS A 65 -7.53 10.45 -0.38
N ILE A 66 -7.37 10.22 -1.69
CA ILE A 66 -6.80 11.20 -2.62
C ILE A 66 -7.70 12.44 -2.74
N VAL A 67 -9.02 12.24 -2.87
CA VAL A 67 -9.99 13.34 -2.96
C VAL A 67 -9.98 14.19 -1.68
N ASN A 68 -9.85 13.55 -0.52
CA ASN A 68 -9.81 14.22 0.78
C ASN A 68 -8.39 14.62 1.23
N HIS A 69 -7.43 14.65 0.32
CA HIS A 69 -6.06 15.11 0.55
C HIS A 69 -5.35 14.34 1.67
N LYS A 70 -5.53 13.00 1.72
CA LYS A 70 -4.86 12.12 2.67
C LYS A 70 -3.74 11.34 2.00
N HIS A 71 -2.60 11.24 2.68
CA HIS A 71 -1.55 10.30 2.28
C HIS A 71 -2.05 8.86 2.43
N VAL A 72 -1.56 7.95 1.58
CA VAL A 72 -2.02 6.56 1.63
C VAL A 72 -0.89 5.57 1.34
N LEU A 73 -0.78 4.57 2.21
CA LEU A 73 -0.05 3.34 1.94
C LEU A 73 -1.06 2.22 1.77
N ILE A 74 -1.10 1.60 0.59
CA ILE A 74 -2.05 0.54 0.29
C ILE A 74 -1.35 -0.82 0.13
N GLU A 75 -1.89 -1.87 0.75
CA GLU A 75 -1.31 -3.20 0.64
C GLU A 75 -1.43 -3.78 -0.77
N LYS A 76 -0.41 -4.53 -1.15
CA LYS A 76 -0.36 -5.24 -2.43
C LYS A 76 -1.38 -6.40 -2.45
N PRO A 77 -1.82 -6.86 -3.64
CA PRO A 77 -1.69 -6.18 -4.92
C PRO A 77 -2.68 -5.03 -5.05
N LEU A 78 -2.36 -4.04 -5.87
CA LEU A 78 -3.31 -3.01 -6.28
C LEU A 78 -3.71 -3.29 -7.73
N ILE A 79 -4.94 -3.80 -7.91
CA ILE A 79 -5.44 -4.30 -9.19
C ILE A 79 -6.69 -3.54 -9.58
N THR A 80 -6.81 -3.20 -10.87
CA THR A 80 -8.02 -2.63 -11.47
C THR A 80 -8.08 -2.99 -12.96
N ASN A 81 -9.28 -3.16 -13.46
CA ASN A 81 -9.52 -3.33 -14.90
C ASN A 81 -9.45 -1.99 -15.67
N ASN A 82 -9.47 -0.87 -14.96
CA ASN A 82 -9.37 0.47 -15.55
C ASN A 82 -8.03 1.12 -15.17
N THR A 83 -7.00 0.89 -15.98
CA THR A 83 -5.66 1.44 -15.75
C THR A 83 -5.60 2.97 -15.84
N LYS A 84 -6.54 3.62 -16.55
CA LYS A 84 -6.62 5.08 -16.66
C LYS A 84 -6.85 5.76 -15.30
N ILE A 85 -7.44 5.02 -14.34
CA ILE A 85 -7.67 5.55 -12.99
C ILE A 85 -6.35 5.85 -12.26
N PHE A 86 -5.30 5.07 -12.49
CA PHE A 86 -3.99 5.32 -11.88
C PHE A 86 -3.36 6.61 -12.37
N SER A 87 -3.46 6.92 -13.68
CA SER A 87 -2.98 8.19 -14.23
C SER A 87 -3.74 9.39 -13.64
N LYS A 88 -5.05 9.24 -13.39
CA LYS A 88 -5.85 10.25 -12.68
C LYS A 88 -5.33 10.45 -11.25
N PHE A 89 -5.15 9.36 -10.51
CA PHE A 89 -4.67 9.40 -9.13
C PHE A 89 -3.27 10.01 -9.03
N GLU A 90 -2.37 9.65 -9.93
CA GLU A 90 -1.01 10.21 -9.99
C GLU A 90 -1.03 11.73 -10.20
N LYS A 91 -1.84 12.21 -11.15
CA LYS A 91 -1.97 13.66 -11.42
C LYS A 91 -2.48 14.41 -10.19
N ILE A 92 -3.52 13.89 -9.51
CA ILE A 92 -4.06 14.53 -8.31
C ILE A 92 -3.04 14.47 -7.17
N ALA A 93 -2.41 13.33 -6.93
CA ALA A 93 -1.43 13.16 -5.87
C ALA A 93 -0.25 14.13 -6.06
N LYS A 94 0.29 14.25 -7.27
CA LYS A 94 1.35 15.23 -7.60
C LYS A 94 0.89 16.66 -7.35
N LYS A 95 -0.29 17.06 -7.85
CA LYS A 95 -0.83 18.41 -7.66
C LYS A 95 -1.04 18.78 -6.18
N LYS A 96 -1.36 17.81 -5.35
CA LYS A 96 -1.68 17.98 -3.93
C LYS A 96 -0.53 17.60 -2.98
N ASN A 97 0.64 17.28 -3.51
CA ASN A 97 1.80 16.80 -2.75
C ASN A 97 1.48 15.60 -1.83
N LEU A 98 0.64 14.68 -2.32
CA LEU A 98 0.26 13.49 -1.57
C LEU A 98 1.22 12.34 -1.83
N ILE A 99 1.58 11.63 -0.76
CA ILE A 99 2.30 10.37 -0.85
C ILE A 99 1.27 9.25 -0.97
N CYS A 100 1.21 8.64 -2.16
CA CYS A 100 0.38 7.48 -2.45
C CYS A 100 1.30 6.32 -2.85
N TYR A 101 1.34 5.27 -2.04
CA TYR A 101 2.30 4.19 -2.21
C TYR A 101 1.65 2.81 -2.08
N THR A 102 2.01 1.89 -2.99
CA THR A 102 1.63 0.48 -2.87
C THR A 102 2.77 -0.30 -2.22
N ALA A 103 2.44 -1.12 -1.20
CA ALA A 103 3.41 -1.82 -0.38
C ALA A 103 4.10 -2.99 -1.11
N TYR A 104 4.81 -2.69 -2.20
CA TYR A 104 5.70 -3.62 -2.91
C TYR A 104 7.08 -3.62 -2.23
N ASN A 105 7.19 -4.36 -1.14
CA ASN A 105 8.36 -4.38 -0.25
C ASN A 105 9.63 -4.89 -0.93
N HIS A 106 9.55 -5.83 -1.87
CA HIS A 106 10.72 -6.39 -2.55
C HIS A 106 11.60 -5.34 -3.25
N ARG A 107 11.03 -4.23 -3.69
CA ARG A 107 11.80 -3.14 -4.30
C ARG A 107 12.84 -2.50 -3.37
N PHE A 108 12.75 -2.75 -2.08
CA PHE A 108 13.67 -2.25 -1.06
C PHE A 108 14.67 -3.32 -0.59
N GLU A 109 14.62 -4.53 -1.15
CA GLU A 109 15.59 -5.57 -0.84
C GLU A 109 16.96 -5.22 -1.45
N PRO A 110 18.05 -5.40 -0.69
CA PRO A 110 19.39 -5.01 -1.14
C PRO A 110 19.76 -5.56 -2.52
N ASN A 111 19.42 -6.83 -2.79
CA ASN A 111 19.69 -7.47 -4.07
C ASN A 111 18.91 -6.83 -5.23
N ILE A 112 17.65 -6.44 -5.00
CA ILE A 112 16.82 -5.78 -6.02
C ILE A 112 17.33 -4.36 -6.28
N ILE A 113 17.74 -3.65 -5.22
CA ILE A 113 18.36 -2.32 -5.35
C ILE A 113 19.64 -2.44 -6.17
N LYS A 114 20.52 -3.42 -5.84
CA LYS A 114 21.78 -3.64 -6.56
C LYS A 114 21.57 -4.01 -8.03
N MET A 115 20.61 -4.87 -8.29
CA MET A 115 20.23 -5.22 -9.67
C MET A 115 19.77 -3.98 -10.45
N LYS A 116 18.95 -3.12 -9.85
CA LYS A 116 18.49 -1.86 -10.46
C LYS A 116 19.67 -0.93 -10.77
N GLU A 117 20.62 -0.76 -9.85
CA GLU A 117 21.82 0.05 -10.04
C GLU A 117 22.66 -0.45 -11.23
N LEU A 118 22.90 -1.77 -11.32
CA LEU A 118 23.64 -2.37 -12.41
C LEU A 118 22.98 -2.15 -13.77
N ILE A 119 21.66 -2.26 -13.83
CA ILE A 119 20.89 -2.00 -15.05
C ILE A 119 20.99 -0.52 -15.44
N GLN A 120 20.78 0.38 -14.49
CA GLN A 120 20.78 1.83 -14.73
C GLN A 120 22.18 2.35 -15.12
N SER A 121 23.24 1.77 -14.58
CA SER A 121 24.61 2.15 -14.89
C SER A 121 25.06 1.73 -16.31
N LYS A 122 24.24 0.96 -17.03
CA LYS A 122 24.52 0.38 -18.34
C LYS A 122 25.79 -0.50 -18.42
N LYS A 123 26.39 -0.85 -17.27
CA LYS A 123 27.60 -1.70 -17.20
C LYS A 123 27.38 -3.10 -17.78
N LEU A 124 26.13 -3.57 -17.82
CA LEU A 124 25.77 -4.85 -18.42
C LEU A 124 25.49 -4.77 -19.92
N GLY A 125 25.64 -3.60 -20.54
CA GLY A 125 25.29 -3.39 -21.94
C GLY A 125 23.79 -3.57 -22.21
N LYS A 126 23.46 -4.08 -23.40
CA LYS A 126 22.06 -4.36 -23.80
C LYS A 126 21.57 -5.63 -23.11
N LEU A 127 20.49 -5.52 -22.37
CA LEU A 127 19.86 -6.67 -21.72
C LEU A 127 18.95 -7.39 -22.72
N TYR A 128 19.19 -8.68 -22.94
CA TYR A 128 18.39 -9.54 -23.81
C TYR A 128 17.44 -10.45 -23.05
N LYS A 129 17.83 -10.86 -21.82
CA LYS A 129 17.05 -11.80 -21.02
C LYS A 129 17.34 -11.61 -19.54
N CYS A 130 16.31 -11.73 -18.73
CA CYS A 130 16.42 -11.85 -17.27
C CYS A 130 15.70 -13.12 -16.82
N ARG A 131 16.32 -13.91 -15.95
CA ARG A 131 15.66 -15.01 -15.24
C ARG A 131 15.61 -14.67 -13.77
N ILE A 132 14.39 -14.68 -13.21
CA ILE A 132 14.17 -14.43 -11.78
C ILE A 132 13.52 -15.67 -11.20
N PHE A 133 14.10 -16.21 -10.15
CA PHE A 133 13.52 -17.28 -9.36
C PHE A 133 13.11 -16.71 -7.99
N TYR A 134 11.84 -16.82 -7.65
CA TYR A 134 11.30 -16.41 -6.38
C TYR A 134 10.52 -17.56 -5.74
N GLY A 135 10.96 -17.99 -4.56
CA GLY A 135 10.27 -19.00 -3.77
C GLY A 135 10.12 -18.53 -2.33
N ASN A 136 8.94 -18.65 -1.78
CA ASN A 136 8.71 -18.49 -0.35
C ASN A 136 8.01 -19.75 0.19
N GLY A 137 8.21 -20.06 1.46
CA GLY A 137 7.63 -21.23 2.13
C GLY A 137 6.10 -21.17 2.32
N THR A 138 5.40 -20.21 1.72
CA THR A 138 3.97 -19.98 1.94
C THR A 138 3.08 -21.11 1.39
N SER A 139 3.60 -21.93 0.46
CA SER A 139 2.87 -23.08 -0.07
C SER A 139 2.54 -24.15 0.99
N LEU A 140 3.33 -24.21 2.07
CA LEU A 140 3.04 -25.11 3.20
C LEU A 140 1.84 -24.66 4.05
N LEU A 141 1.48 -23.36 3.97
CA LEU A 141 0.34 -22.78 4.70
C LEU A 141 -0.99 -22.91 3.94
N VAL A 142 -0.95 -23.29 2.66
CA VAL A 142 -2.13 -23.39 1.80
C VAL A 142 -2.71 -24.81 1.76
N LYS A 143 -2.03 -25.79 2.38
CA LYS A 143 -2.48 -27.19 2.45
C LYS A 143 -3.37 -27.48 3.66
N LYS A 144 -4.11 -26.51 4.17
CA LYS A 144 -5.11 -26.72 5.20
C LYS A 144 -6.47 -26.21 4.77
#